data_5c1e437751cc7685f559f2a6cc694ece
#
_entry.id   5c1e437751cc7685f559f2a6cc694ece
#
_cell.length_a   1.000
_cell.length_b   1.000
_cell.length_c   1.000
_cell.angle_alpha   90.00
_cell.angle_beta   90.00
_cell.angle_gamma   90.00
#
_symmetry.space_group_name_H-M   'P 1'
#
loop_
_entity.id
_entity.type
_entity.pdbx_description
1 polymer ?
#
loop_
_entity_poly.entity_id
_entity_poly.type
_entity_poly.pdbx_seq_one_letter_code
_entity_poly.pdbx_strand_id
1 'polypeptide(L)'
;MRKSWRAAWAVNARNQRGAVLRHGFGAVVVPGQAAIAPVALLPAPDLSRIAPLTQSVRPELAWPEAPGAHRYRVQVSDHHRFDSLRVDLEVEAPRAQLPALDAGRYAIRVRAVDKDGLEGRDAVTALQIDDPPAPPYSIAPAAGSVVRTPEVVLRWTKAPGAAAYDYEVAGAAGFAQPVARARVDDTASIRLPDPLPPGDYAWRIRSVDASAKPGPFGDSLAFTVRPLAEVTAIDTAAANDTREVTFRWQAGQPGQRYRFQMSR
;
A
#
# COMPACT_ATOMS: atom_id res chain seq x y z
N MET A 1 -32.39 7.68 36.85
CA MET A 1 -31.55 8.68 37.53
C MET A 1 -30.11 8.58 37.04
N ARG A 2 -29.66 9.49 36.14
CA ARG A 2 -28.28 9.56 35.70
C ARG A 2 -27.50 10.44 36.69
N LYS A 3 -26.55 9.83 37.43
CA LYS A 3 -25.60 10.60 38.25
C LYS A 3 -24.56 11.24 37.32
N SER A 4 -24.67 12.57 37.14
CA SER A 4 -23.65 13.37 36.47
C SER A 4 -22.45 13.50 37.42
N TRP A 5 -21.35 12.84 37.16
CA TRP A 5 -20.09 13.07 37.84
C TRP A 5 -19.52 14.41 37.39
N ARG A 6 -19.65 15.42 38.23
CA ARG A 6 -18.90 16.67 38.07
C ARG A 6 -17.57 16.48 38.79
N ALA A 7 -16.52 16.14 38.04
CA ALA A 7 -15.17 16.15 38.61
C ALA A 7 -14.74 17.61 38.83
N ALA A 8 -14.63 18.00 40.09
CA ALA A 8 -13.99 19.25 40.52
C ALA A 8 -12.68 18.87 41.19
N TRP A 9 -11.57 19.41 40.74
CA TRP A 9 -10.26 19.23 41.37
C TRP A 9 -9.92 20.46 42.18
N ALA A 10 -9.55 20.30 43.49
CA ALA A 10 -9.04 21.36 44.30
C ALA A 10 -7.51 21.37 44.21
N VAL A 11 -6.93 22.46 43.73
CA VAL A 11 -5.48 22.68 43.75
C VAL A 11 -5.15 23.51 44.99
N ASN A 12 -4.51 22.89 45.98
CA ASN A 12 -4.03 23.59 47.19
C ASN A 12 -2.58 23.99 47.02
N ALA A 13 -2.30 25.28 46.88
CA ALA A 13 -0.97 25.83 47.12
C ALA A 13 -0.80 26.03 48.64
N ARG A 14 0.37 25.68 49.20
CA ARG A 14 0.67 25.92 50.62
C ARG A 14 0.42 27.40 50.96
N ASN A 15 -0.55 27.66 51.84
CA ASN A 15 -0.93 28.96 52.42
C ASN A 15 -1.84 29.88 51.60
N GLN A 16 -2.56 29.39 50.52
CA GLN A 16 -3.53 30.24 49.84
C GLN A 16 -4.81 29.46 49.48
N ARG A 17 -5.94 30.19 49.32
CA ARG A 17 -7.26 29.63 48.98
C ARG A 17 -7.15 28.82 47.70
N GLY A 18 -7.48 27.56 47.79
CA GLY A 18 -7.54 26.68 46.60
C GLY A 18 -8.57 27.16 45.60
N ALA A 19 -8.26 27.10 44.30
CA ALA A 19 -9.21 27.35 43.24
C ALA A 19 -9.94 26.06 42.88
N VAL A 20 -11.26 26.10 42.76
CA VAL A 20 -12.07 24.99 42.27
C VAL A 20 -12.11 25.07 40.74
N LEU A 21 -11.50 24.10 40.04
CA LEU A 21 -11.55 24.01 38.59
C LEU A 21 -12.83 23.27 38.15
N ARG A 22 -13.58 23.90 37.27
CA ARG A 22 -14.74 23.27 36.58
C ARG A 22 -14.28 22.66 35.27
N HIS A 23 -15.03 21.70 34.77
CA HIS A 23 -14.79 21.13 33.44
C HIS A 23 -14.69 22.23 32.38
N GLY A 24 -13.66 22.19 31.53
CA GLY A 24 -13.37 23.19 30.50
C GLY A 24 -12.61 24.42 30.98
N PHE A 25 -12.12 24.44 32.24
CA PHE A 25 -11.26 25.48 32.78
C PHE A 25 -9.91 24.90 33.22
N GLY A 26 -8.86 25.69 33.08
CA GLY A 26 -7.51 25.40 33.55
C GLY A 26 -6.96 26.53 34.42
N ALA A 27 -5.91 26.27 35.15
CA ALA A 27 -5.15 27.29 35.89
C ALA A 27 -3.68 26.91 35.87
N VAL A 28 -2.82 27.91 35.74
CA VAL A 28 -1.36 27.73 35.90
C VAL A 28 -0.99 28.00 37.35
N VAL A 29 -0.26 27.10 37.98
CA VAL A 29 0.24 27.26 39.35
C VAL A 29 1.77 27.31 39.29
N VAL A 30 2.34 28.46 39.68
CA VAL A 30 3.79 28.62 39.77
C VAL A 30 4.18 28.51 41.24
N PRO A 31 5.18 27.69 41.60
CA PRO A 31 5.64 27.59 42.97
C PRO A 31 6.01 28.97 43.54
N GLY A 32 5.45 29.32 44.72
CA GLY A 32 5.70 30.60 45.40
C GLY A 32 4.88 31.80 44.93
N GLN A 33 4.01 31.62 43.90
CA GLN A 33 3.06 32.65 43.44
C GLN A 33 1.62 32.30 43.80
N ALA A 34 0.77 33.32 43.85
CA ALA A 34 -0.69 33.11 44.01
C ALA A 34 -1.22 32.32 42.84
N ALA A 35 -2.16 31.39 43.09
CA ALA A 35 -2.82 30.66 42.04
C ALA A 35 -3.49 31.64 41.07
N ILE A 36 -3.22 31.51 39.75
CA ILE A 36 -3.88 32.28 38.71
C ILE A 36 -5.36 31.88 38.67
N ALA A 37 -6.24 32.86 38.45
CA ALA A 37 -7.68 32.57 38.32
C ALA A 37 -7.92 31.56 37.20
N PRO A 38 -8.88 30.62 37.36
CA PRO A 38 -9.24 29.68 36.32
C PRO A 38 -9.65 30.39 35.00
N VAL A 39 -9.06 29.99 33.90
CA VAL A 39 -9.36 30.47 32.57
C VAL A 39 -10.06 29.39 31.74
N ALA A 40 -10.92 29.78 30.81
CA ALA A 40 -11.53 28.82 29.90
C ALA A 40 -10.45 28.23 28.99
N LEU A 41 -10.45 26.90 28.85
CA LEU A 41 -9.54 26.21 27.92
C LEU A 41 -9.92 26.55 26.47
N LEU A 42 -8.90 26.65 25.62
CA LEU A 42 -9.10 26.84 24.19
C LEU A 42 -10.02 25.77 23.61
N PRO A 43 -10.82 26.09 22.57
CA PRO A 43 -11.64 25.13 21.89
C PRO A 43 -10.79 24.03 21.22
N ALA A 44 -11.42 22.90 20.97
CA ALA A 44 -10.81 21.81 20.19
C ALA A 44 -10.49 22.29 18.76
N PRO A 45 -9.30 22.03 18.21
CA PRO A 45 -8.98 22.28 16.82
C PRO A 45 -9.93 21.54 15.87
N ASP A 46 -10.20 22.10 14.70
CA ASP A 46 -11.01 21.44 13.67
C ASP A 46 -10.12 20.48 12.85
N LEU A 47 -10.32 19.18 13.00
CA LEU A 47 -9.59 18.14 12.29
C LEU A 47 -10.34 17.57 11.07
N SER A 48 -11.43 18.19 10.65
CA SER A 48 -12.29 17.70 9.54
C SER A 48 -11.56 17.63 8.20
N ARG A 49 -10.46 18.37 8.03
CA ARG A 49 -9.64 18.37 6.82
C ARG A 49 -8.59 17.25 6.78
N ILE A 50 -8.36 16.53 7.88
CA ILE A 50 -7.45 15.41 7.90
C ILE A 50 -8.13 14.24 7.18
N ALA A 51 -7.53 13.79 6.07
CA ALA A 51 -8.02 12.62 5.35
C ALA A 51 -7.94 11.37 6.24
N PRO A 52 -9.01 10.57 6.34
CA PRO A 52 -9.03 9.38 7.21
C PRO A 52 -8.15 8.24 6.71
N LEU A 53 -7.67 8.31 5.46
CA LEU A 53 -6.84 7.31 4.80
C LEU A 53 -5.68 7.99 4.07
N THR A 54 -4.47 7.44 4.23
CA THR A 54 -3.27 7.85 3.49
C THR A 54 -2.42 6.64 3.12
N GLN A 55 -1.67 6.74 2.03
CA GLN A 55 -0.63 5.77 1.64
C GLN A 55 0.77 6.21 2.05
N SER A 56 0.89 7.40 2.65
CA SER A 56 2.17 7.88 3.15
C SER A 56 2.46 7.29 4.52
N VAL A 57 3.58 6.61 4.66
CA VAL A 57 4.10 6.15 5.96
C VAL A 57 4.58 7.31 6.84
N ARG A 58 4.75 8.51 6.27
CA ARG A 58 5.08 9.77 6.96
C ARG A 58 4.00 10.80 6.63
N PRO A 59 2.79 10.68 7.19
CA PRO A 59 1.71 11.59 6.84
C PRO A 59 1.96 12.99 7.37
N GLU A 60 1.60 13.98 6.56
CA GLU A 60 1.48 15.36 7.00
C GLU A 60 0.02 15.62 7.40
N LEU A 61 -0.16 16.14 8.60
CA LEU A 61 -1.45 16.55 9.12
C LEU A 61 -1.55 18.07 9.07
N ALA A 62 -2.68 18.60 8.62
CA ALA A 62 -2.94 20.04 8.61
C ALA A 62 -4.37 20.31 9.05
N TRP A 63 -4.54 21.39 9.80
CA TRP A 63 -5.83 21.85 10.32
C TRP A 63 -5.92 23.37 10.31
N PRO A 64 -7.11 23.96 10.38
CA PRO A 64 -7.25 25.40 10.53
C PRO A 64 -6.65 25.91 11.85
N GLU A 65 -6.11 27.12 11.83
CA GLU A 65 -5.61 27.78 13.04
C GLU A 65 -6.75 27.93 14.06
N ALA A 66 -6.47 27.52 15.30
CA ALA A 66 -7.43 27.68 16.40
C ALA A 66 -7.23 29.06 17.07
N PRO A 67 -8.29 29.85 17.26
CA PRO A 67 -8.19 31.17 17.89
C PRO A 67 -7.54 31.11 19.27
N GLY A 68 -6.50 31.91 19.49
CA GLY A 68 -5.78 31.98 20.76
C GLY A 68 -4.72 30.89 20.95
N ALA A 69 -4.52 29.99 19.98
CA ALA A 69 -3.46 29.03 20.01
C ALA A 69 -2.09 29.70 19.79
N HIS A 70 -1.12 29.34 20.62
CA HIS A 70 0.28 29.72 20.46
C HIS A 70 1.10 28.57 19.85
N ARG A 71 0.70 27.34 20.16
CA ARG A 71 1.25 26.09 19.61
C ARG A 71 0.21 24.97 19.70
N TYR A 72 0.56 23.80 19.21
CA TYR A 72 -0.30 22.62 19.25
C TYR A 72 0.48 21.42 19.77
N ARG A 73 -0.19 20.57 20.54
CA ARG A 73 0.30 19.25 20.91
C ARG A 73 -0.41 18.21 20.07
N VAL A 74 0.36 17.37 19.37
CA VAL A 74 -0.11 16.32 18.49
C VAL A 74 0.32 14.97 19.04
N GLN A 75 -0.64 14.10 19.27
CA GLN A 75 -0.41 12.78 19.83
C GLN A 75 -1.03 11.71 18.93
N VAL A 76 -0.30 10.61 18.73
CA VAL A 76 -0.73 9.44 17.96
C VAL A 76 -0.70 8.22 18.85
N SER A 77 -1.74 7.42 18.81
CA SER A 77 -1.88 6.18 19.58
C SER A 77 -2.57 5.11 18.72
N ASP A 78 -2.31 3.84 19.04
CA ASP A 78 -3.04 2.71 18.44
C ASP A 78 -4.51 2.67 18.92
N HIS A 79 -4.82 3.39 20.01
CA HIS A 79 -6.15 3.38 20.65
C HIS A 79 -6.64 4.79 21.01
N HIS A 80 -7.94 4.97 20.96
CA HIS A 80 -8.60 6.25 21.31
C HIS A 80 -8.47 6.66 22.78
N ARG A 81 -7.92 5.80 23.63
CA ARG A 81 -7.66 6.12 25.05
C ARG A 81 -6.38 6.92 25.26
N PHE A 82 -5.44 6.86 24.32
CA PHE A 82 -4.12 7.52 24.42
C PHE A 82 -3.34 7.16 25.69
N ASP A 83 -3.49 5.93 26.16
CA ASP A 83 -2.76 5.36 27.28
C ASP A 83 -1.34 4.90 26.89
N SER A 84 -1.13 4.67 25.61
CA SER A 84 0.18 4.39 25.00
C SER A 84 0.36 5.25 23.75
N LEU A 85 1.37 6.09 23.72
CA LEU A 85 1.62 7.00 22.60
C LEU A 85 2.71 6.45 21.69
N ARG A 86 2.46 6.47 20.39
CA ARG A 86 3.46 6.25 19.33
C ARG A 86 4.22 7.53 19.03
N VAL A 87 3.50 8.67 19.11
CA VAL A 87 4.04 9.99 18.82
C VAL A 87 3.47 10.98 19.82
N ASP A 88 4.31 11.91 20.29
CA ASP A 88 3.94 13.07 21.09
C ASP A 88 4.83 14.24 20.65
N LEU A 89 4.24 15.20 19.94
CA LEU A 89 4.93 16.33 19.33
C LEU A 89 4.30 17.65 19.76
N GLU A 90 5.12 18.67 19.91
CA GLU A 90 4.66 20.06 19.95
C GLU A 90 5.07 20.77 18.65
N VAL A 91 4.14 21.51 18.05
CA VAL A 91 4.36 22.26 16.81
C VAL A 91 3.79 23.67 16.94
N GLU A 92 4.47 24.66 16.37
CA GLU A 92 4.03 26.07 16.42
C GLU A 92 2.96 26.38 15.36
N ALA A 93 3.07 25.73 14.21
CA ALA A 93 2.11 25.91 13.11
C ALA A 93 0.95 24.89 13.21
N PRO A 94 -0.24 25.19 12.61
CA PRO A 94 -1.38 24.28 12.57
C PRO A 94 -1.17 23.13 11.57
N ARG A 95 0.01 22.52 11.59
CA ARG A 95 0.41 21.36 10.79
C ARG A 95 1.49 20.57 11.51
N ALA A 96 1.55 19.27 11.23
CA ALA A 96 2.57 18.40 11.78
C ALA A 96 2.97 17.34 10.74
N GLN A 97 4.28 17.18 10.55
CA GLN A 97 4.84 16.04 9.84
C GLN A 97 5.07 14.93 10.85
N LEU A 98 4.36 13.81 10.70
CA LEU A 98 4.57 12.66 11.57
C LEU A 98 5.85 11.89 11.19
N PRO A 99 6.52 11.25 12.17
CA PRO A 99 7.55 10.27 11.88
C PRO A 99 6.97 9.10 11.09
N ALA A 100 7.84 8.20 10.60
CA ALA A 100 7.39 6.99 9.94
C ALA A 100 6.54 6.13 10.90
N LEU A 101 5.38 5.72 10.42
CA LEU A 101 4.45 4.82 11.09
C LEU A 101 4.19 3.62 10.18
N ASP A 102 4.03 2.45 10.76
CA ASP A 102 3.67 1.24 10.03
C ASP A 102 2.24 1.34 9.44
N ALA A 103 1.92 0.47 8.49
CA ALA A 103 0.55 0.32 8.03
C ALA A 103 -0.36 -0.07 9.21
N GLY A 104 -1.48 0.63 9.35
CA GLY A 104 -2.34 0.41 10.50
C GLY A 104 -3.38 1.50 10.71
N ARG A 105 -4.14 1.34 11.80
CA ARG A 105 -5.13 2.33 12.24
C ARG A 105 -4.63 3.02 13.49
N TYR A 106 -4.74 4.34 13.49
CA TYR A 106 -4.29 5.21 14.56
C TYR A 106 -5.38 6.16 14.98
N ALA A 107 -5.36 6.53 16.26
CA ALA A 107 -6.09 7.66 16.77
C ALA A 107 -5.13 8.86 16.85
N ILE A 108 -5.55 9.99 16.30
CA ILE A 108 -4.84 11.27 16.33
C ILE A 108 -5.55 12.18 17.31
N ARG A 109 -4.82 12.75 18.25
CA ARG A 109 -5.33 13.78 19.16
C ARG A 109 -4.52 15.05 18.98
N VAL A 110 -5.21 16.18 18.80
CA VAL A 110 -4.60 17.51 18.71
C VAL A 110 -5.23 18.42 19.75
N ARG A 111 -4.39 19.18 20.46
CA ARG A 111 -4.78 20.23 21.39
C ARG A 111 -4.14 21.54 21.00
N ALA A 112 -4.89 22.61 21.04
CA ALA A 112 -4.30 23.94 21.01
C ALA A 112 -3.71 24.27 22.38
N VAL A 113 -2.55 24.91 22.43
CA VAL A 113 -1.87 25.34 23.64
C VAL A 113 -1.78 26.86 23.63
N ASP A 114 -2.23 27.50 24.70
CA ASP A 114 -2.21 28.95 24.79
C ASP A 114 -0.78 29.49 25.13
N LYS A 115 -0.67 30.82 25.22
CA LYS A 115 0.60 31.50 25.55
C LYS A 115 1.13 31.16 26.97
N ASP A 116 0.25 30.74 27.88
CA ASP A 116 0.58 30.40 29.26
C ASP A 116 0.87 28.88 29.41
N GLY A 117 0.82 28.12 28.32
CA GLY A 117 1.11 26.69 28.27
C GLY A 117 -0.05 25.79 28.68
N LEU A 118 -1.30 26.33 28.78
CA LEU A 118 -2.47 25.51 29.06
C LEU A 118 -2.91 24.80 27.77
N GLU A 119 -3.03 23.47 27.87
CA GLU A 119 -3.61 22.65 26.81
C GLU A 119 -5.13 22.84 26.77
N GLY A 120 -5.67 23.11 25.58
CA GLY A 120 -7.08 23.24 25.30
C GLY A 120 -7.84 21.90 25.30
N ARG A 121 -9.04 21.91 24.71
CA ARG A 121 -9.86 20.70 24.59
C ARG A 121 -9.32 19.77 23.52
N ASP A 122 -9.55 18.46 23.72
CA ASP A 122 -9.15 17.43 22.76
C ASP A 122 -9.96 17.54 21.46
N ALA A 123 -9.26 17.57 20.33
CA ALA A 123 -9.79 17.15 19.04
C ALA A 123 -9.24 15.76 18.73
N VAL A 124 -10.11 14.82 18.35
CA VAL A 124 -9.71 13.44 18.05
C VAL A 124 -10.26 13.03 16.70
N THR A 125 -9.41 12.42 15.87
CA THR A 125 -9.79 11.81 14.60
C THR A 125 -9.08 10.47 14.41
N ALA A 126 -9.55 9.66 13.46
CA ALA A 126 -8.89 8.43 13.07
C ALA A 126 -8.04 8.66 11.82
N LEU A 127 -6.92 7.98 11.73
CA LEU A 127 -6.07 7.91 10.55
C LEU A 127 -5.76 6.45 10.25
N GLN A 128 -5.99 6.02 9.02
CA GLN A 128 -5.54 4.74 8.51
C GLN A 128 -4.36 4.97 7.57
N ILE A 129 -3.24 4.30 7.85
CA ILE A 129 -2.10 4.25 6.94
C ILE A 129 -2.17 2.94 6.17
N ASP A 130 -2.20 3.07 4.86
CA ASP A 130 -2.32 1.98 3.92
C ASP A 130 -1.04 1.91 3.08
N ASP A 131 -0.16 0.95 3.40
CA ASP A 131 1.10 0.71 2.68
C ASP A 131 0.97 -0.60 1.88
N PRO A 132 0.35 -0.55 0.67
CA PRO A 132 0.21 -1.75 -0.15
C PRO A 132 1.59 -2.20 -0.65
N PRO A 133 1.82 -3.53 -0.77
CA PRO A 133 3.10 -4.03 -1.25
C PRO A 133 3.38 -3.56 -2.69
N ALA A 134 4.61 -3.11 -2.93
CA ALA A 134 5.04 -2.69 -4.26
C ALA A 134 4.93 -3.85 -5.27
N PRO A 135 4.62 -3.58 -6.55
CA PRO A 135 4.59 -4.61 -7.56
C PRO A 135 5.99 -5.19 -7.79
N PRO A 136 6.10 -6.49 -8.13
CA PRO A 136 7.36 -7.09 -8.52
C PRO A 136 7.80 -6.59 -9.90
N TYR A 137 9.10 -6.71 -10.21
CA TYR A 137 9.59 -6.46 -11.57
C TYR A 137 9.27 -7.67 -12.45
N SER A 138 8.55 -7.43 -13.56
CA SER A 138 8.26 -8.42 -14.59
C SER A 138 9.52 -8.75 -15.40
N ILE A 139 9.84 -10.05 -15.58
CA ILE A 139 11.07 -10.51 -16.27
C ILE A 139 10.73 -11.15 -17.62
N ALA A 140 9.81 -12.11 -17.63
CA ALA A 140 9.50 -12.87 -18.84
C ALA A 140 8.01 -13.25 -18.90
N PRO A 141 7.40 -13.23 -20.07
CA PRO A 141 7.93 -12.74 -21.35
C PRO A 141 8.26 -11.24 -21.28
N ALA A 142 9.41 -10.84 -21.84
CA ALA A 142 9.82 -9.44 -21.90
C ALA A 142 8.95 -8.65 -22.91
N ALA A 143 8.89 -7.33 -22.74
CA ALA A 143 8.15 -6.47 -23.66
C ALA A 143 8.64 -6.64 -25.11
N GLY A 144 7.70 -6.86 -26.04
CA GLY A 144 7.99 -7.07 -27.46
C GLY A 144 8.59 -8.42 -27.82
N SER A 145 8.76 -9.35 -26.86
CA SER A 145 9.33 -10.68 -27.15
C SER A 145 8.38 -11.59 -27.91
N VAL A 146 8.97 -12.56 -28.62
CA VAL A 146 8.23 -13.61 -29.31
C VAL A 146 8.49 -14.96 -28.66
N VAL A 147 7.42 -15.52 -28.05
CA VAL A 147 7.44 -16.84 -27.43
C VAL A 147 7.17 -17.90 -28.51
N ARG A 148 8.07 -18.88 -28.64
CA ARG A 148 8.04 -19.89 -29.69
C ARG A 148 7.35 -21.20 -29.31
N THR A 149 6.79 -21.24 -28.10
CA THR A 149 5.98 -22.36 -27.58
C THR A 149 4.64 -21.86 -27.12
N PRO A 150 3.55 -22.64 -27.22
CA PRO A 150 2.26 -22.28 -26.65
C PRO A 150 2.26 -22.32 -25.11
N GLU A 151 3.24 -23.02 -24.51
CA GLU A 151 3.43 -23.11 -23.07
C GLU A 151 4.21 -21.90 -22.57
N VAL A 152 3.48 -20.90 -22.11
CA VAL A 152 4.07 -19.65 -21.63
C VAL A 152 4.45 -19.76 -20.17
N VAL A 153 5.66 -19.32 -19.84
CA VAL A 153 6.14 -19.20 -18.46
C VAL A 153 6.30 -17.73 -18.11
N LEU A 154 5.55 -17.29 -17.10
CA LEU A 154 5.72 -15.97 -16.51
C LEU A 154 6.82 -16.01 -15.47
N ARG A 155 7.68 -14.97 -15.43
CA ARG A 155 8.76 -14.83 -14.45
C ARG A 155 8.84 -13.39 -13.96
N TRP A 156 9.13 -13.24 -12.65
CA TRP A 156 9.25 -11.94 -12.00
C TRP A 156 10.26 -11.98 -10.85
N THR A 157 10.56 -10.83 -10.25
CA THR A 157 11.36 -10.77 -9.02
C THR A 157 10.46 -10.99 -7.81
N LYS A 158 10.99 -11.52 -6.71
CA LYS A 158 10.28 -11.42 -5.43
C LYS A 158 10.27 -9.96 -4.96
N ALA A 159 9.13 -9.50 -4.43
CA ALA A 159 8.96 -8.17 -3.88
C ALA A 159 8.96 -8.21 -2.34
N PRO A 160 9.60 -7.25 -1.66
CA PRO A 160 9.54 -7.16 -0.20
C PRO A 160 8.10 -7.05 0.32
N GLY A 161 7.77 -7.79 1.37
CA GLY A 161 6.44 -7.76 1.97
C GLY A 161 5.35 -8.52 1.21
N ALA A 162 5.66 -9.11 0.04
CA ALA A 162 4.73 -9.98 -0.67
C ALA A 162 4.69 -11.38 -0.06
N ALA A 163 3.48 -11.88 0.19
CA ALA A 163 3.22 -13.28 0.58
C ALA A 163 2.67 -14.09 -0.60
N ALA A 164 2.09 -13.43 -1.59
CA ALA A 164 1.55 -14.02 -2.80
C ALA A 164 1.59 -13.01 -3.95
N TYR A 165 1.24 -13.47 -5.15
CA TYR A 165 1.18 -12.65 -6.36
C TYR A 165 -0.09 -12.95 -7.15
N ASP A 166 -0.76 -11.90 -7.64
CA ASP A 166 -1.84 -12.02 -8.61
C ASP A 166 -1.30 -11.66 -9.99
N TYR A 167 -1.44 -12.56 -10.97
CA TYR A 167 -1.11 -12.27 -12.36
C TYR A 167 -2.36 -12.24 -13.24
N GLU A 168 -2.27 -11.51 -14.33
CA GLU A 168 -3.25 -11.46 -15.40
C GLU A 168 -2.56 -11.50 -16.75
N VAL A 169 -3.11 -12.29 -17.68
CA VAL A 169 -2.74 -12.31 -19.09
C VAL A 169 -3.95 -11.92 -19.90
N ALA A 170 -3.79 -11.00 -20.82
CA ALA A 170 -4.85 -10.49 -21.67
C ALA A 170 -4.49 -10.63 -23.14
N GLY A 171 -5.48 -10.94 -23.97
CA GLY A 171 -5.40 -10.85 -25.41
C GLY A 171 -5.96 -9.51 -25.93
N ALA A 172 -6.52 -9.51 -27.13
CA ALA A 172 -7.04 -8.31 -27.79
C ALA A 172 -8.13 -7.56 -27.00
N ALA A 173 -8.90 -8.26 -26.15
CA ALA A 173 -9.94 -7.64 -25.31
C ALA A 173 -9.36 -6.87 -24.09
N GLY A 174 -8.06 -6.92 -23.90
CA GLY A 174 -7.38 -6.27 -22.78
C GLY A 174 -7.71 -6.90 -21.41
N PHE A 175 -7.29 -6.22 -20.35
CA PHE A 175 -7.44 -6.71 -18.97
C PHE A 175 -8.86 -6.62 -18.39
N ALA A 176 -9.83 -6.11 -19.16
CA ALA A 176 -11.24 -6.20 -18.78
C ALA A 176 -11.75 -7.66 -18.85
N GLN A 177 -11.16 -8.46 -19.76
CA GLN A 177 -11.46 -9.88 -19.92
C GLN A 177 -10.13 -10.65 -20.09
N PRO A 178 -9.40 -10.91 -19.01
CA PRO A 178 -8.13 -11.62 -19.10
C PRO A 178 -8.36 -13.07 -19.54
N VAL A 179 -7.49 -13.58 -20.42
CA VAL A 179 -7.49 -14.98 -20.88
C VAL A 179 -6.94 -15.95 -19.84
N ALA A 180 -6.10 -15.45 -18.92
CA ALA A 180 -5.63 -16.19 -17.74
C ALA A 180 -5.45 -15.23 -16.57
N ARG A 181 -5.82 -15.67 -15.38
CA ARG A 181 -5.58 -14.98 -14.12
C ARG A 181 -5.58 -15.99 -12.96
N ALA A 182 -4.69 -15.80 -12.01
CA ALA A 182 -4.72 -16.53 -10.75
C ALA A 182 -3.89 -15.82 -9.69
N ARG A 183 -4.09 -16.26 -8.45
CA ARG A 183 -3.20 -16.01 -7.33
C ARG A 183 -2.25 -17.18 -7.20
N VAL A 184 -0.97 -16.88 -6.98
CA VAL A 184 0.08 -17.85 -6.69
C VAL A 184 0.81 -17.44 -5.42
N ASP A 185 1.20 -18.44 -4.64
CA ASP A 185 1.94 -18.21 -3.41
C ASP A 185 3.36 -17.70 -3.70
N ASP A 186 4.20 -17.57 -2.69
CA ASP A 186 5.54 -16.97 -2.76
C ASP A 186 6.48 -17.66 -3.75
N THR A 187 6.18 -17.55 -5.04
CA THR A 187 6.99 -18.01 -6.16
C THR A 187 7.48 -16.86 -7.04
N ALA A 188 8.51 -17.06 -7.82
CA ALA A 188 9.04 -16.08 -8.79
C ALA A 188 8.74 -16.48 -10.25
N SER A 189 8.02 -17.56 -10.47
CA SER A 189 7.64 -18.01 -11.81
C SER A 189 6.44 -18.95 -11.78
N ILE A 190 5.69 -18.96 -12.87
CA ILE A 190 4.63 -19.93 -13.12
C ILE A 190 4.56 -20.27 -14.61
N ARG A 191 4.29 -21.53 -14.91
CA ARG A 191 3.81 -21.95 -16.23
C ARG A 191 2.30 -21.75 -16.26
N LEU A 192 1.77 -21.11 -17.29
CA LEU A 192 0.33 -21.00 -17.44
C LEU A 192 -0.31 -22.39 -17.51
N PRO A 193 -1.47 -22.59 -16.87
CA PRO A 193 -2.12 -23.90 -16.85
C PRO A 193 -2.56 -24.36 -18.24
N ASP A 194 -2.99 -23.40 -19.08
CA ASP A 194 -3.46 -23.66 -20.43
C ASP A 194 -2.49 -23.05 -21.44
N PRO A 195 -2.20 -23.75 -22.56
CA PRO A 195 -1.43 -23.22 -23.64
C PRO A 195 -2.12 -22.02 -24.29
N LEU A 196 -1.37 -20.99 -24.64
CA LEU A 196 -1.92 -19.84 -25.36
C LEU A 196 -1.90 -20.09 -26.87
N PRO A 197 -3.02 -19.89 -27.57
CA PRO A 197 -3.05 -19.86 -29.03
C PRO A 197 -2.07 -18.86 -29.63
N PRO A 198 -1.63 -19.01 -30.90
CA PRO A 198 -0.88 -17.98 -31.57
C PRO A 198 -1.61 -16.64 -31.55
N GLY A 199 -0.92 -15.57 -31.17
CA GLY A 199 -1.55 -14.25 -31.04
C GLY A 199 -0.70 -13.27 -30.25
N ASP A 200 -1.23 -12.06 -30.10
CA ASP A 200 -0.62 -11.00 -29.32
C ASP A 200 -1.29 -10.91 -27.96
N TYR A 201 -0.47 -10.79 -26.93
CA TYR A 201 -0.86 -10.81 -25.52
C TYR A 201 -0.13 -9.73 -24.76
N ALA A 202 -0.68 -9.39 -23.59
CA ALA A 202 0.00 -8.62 -22.57
C ALA A 202 -0.21 -9.30 -21.22
N TRP A 203 0.76 -9.17 -20.33
CA TRP A 203 0.65 -9.66 -18.96
C TRP A 203 1.09 -8.62 -17.95
N ARG A 204 0.53 -8.69 -16.74
CA ARG A 204 0.88 -7.87 -15.61
C ARG A 204 0.77 -8.65 -14.32
N ILE A 205 1.44 -8.17 -13.28
CA ILE A 205 1.50 -8.84 -11.99
C ILE A 205 1.48 -7.81 -10.87
N ARG A 206 0.94 -8.18 -9.72
CA ARG A 206 0.98 -7.41 -8.49
C ARG A 206 1.33 -8.28 -7.30
N SER A 207 1.88 -7.67 -6.27
CA SER A 207 2.12 -8.31 -4.98
C SER A 207 0.83 -8.34 -4.14
N VAL A 208 0.76 -9.32 -3.25
CA VAL A 208 -0.30 -9.46 -2.24
C VAL A 208 0.38 -9.68 -0.90
N ASP A 209 0.00 -8.94 0.13
CA ASP A 209 0.61 -9.06 1.46
C ASP A 209 0.07 -10.27 2.25
N ALA A 210 0.63 -10.49 3.45
CA ALA A 210 0.22 -11.57 4.34
C ALA A 210 -1.24 -11.47 4.85
N SER A 211 -1.85 -10.28 4.73
CA SER A 211 -3.26 -10.04 5.05
C SER A 211 -4.18 -10.27 3.84
N ALA A 212 -3.67 -10.85 2.75
CA ALA A 212 -4.34 -11.05 1.47
C ALA A 212 -4.75 -9.75 0.74
N LYS A 213 -4.17 -8.61 1.12
CA LYS A 213 -4.42 -7.32 0.51
C LYS A 213 -3.54 -7.14 -0.72
N PRO A 214 -4.12 -6.86 -1.91
CA PRO A 214 -3.36 -6.65 -3.11
C PRO A 214 -2.80 -5.23 -3.20
N GLY A 215 -1.57 -5.11 -3.68
CA GLY A 215 -0.98 -3.86 -4.13
C GLY A 215 -1.42 -3.48 -5.56
N PRO A 216 -0.87 -2.40 -6.10
CA PRO A 216 -1.09 -2.01 -7.48
C PRO A 216 -0.47 -3.03 -8.44
N PHE A 217 -1.04 -3.15 -9.64
CA PHE A 217 -0.37 -3.85 -10.72
C PHE A 217 0.86 -3.07 -11.19
N GLY A 218 1.93 -3.79 -11.52
CA GLY A 218 3.06 -3.24 -12.24
C GLY A 218 2.74 -2.98 -13.72
N ASP A 219 3.77 -2.55 -14.47
CA ASP A 219 3.64 -2.30 -15.90
C ASP A 219 3.22 -3.55 -16.65
N SER A 220 2.35 -3.38 -17.65
CA SER A 220 1.96 -4.47 -18.52
C SER A 220 3.02 -4.68 -19.61
N LEU A 221 3.44 -5.93 -19.82
CA LEU A 221 4.40 -6.31 -20.84
C LEU A 221 3.71 -7.03 -21.99
N ALA A 222 3.77 -6.44 -23.19
CA ALA A 222 3.24 -7.05 -24.41
C ALA A 222 4.22 -8.10 -24.94
N PHE A 223 3.70 -9.23 -25.44
CA PHE A 223 4.46 -10.29 -26.10
C PHE A 223 3.60 -10.99 -27.17
N THR A 224 4.24 -11.74 -28.06
CA THR A 224 3.56 -12.48 -29.12
C THR A 224 3.83 -13.96 -28.96
N VAL A 225 2.81 -14.81 -29.07
CA VAL A 225 2.95 -16.28 -29.13
C VAL A 225 2.92 -16.71 -30.58
N ARG A 226 4.03 -17.32 -31.03
CA ARG A 226 4.18 -17.89 -32.40
C ARG A 226 4.92 -19.21 -32.29
N PRO A 227 4.24 -20.32 -31.98
CA PRO A 227 4.88 -21.63 -31.88
C PRO A 227 5.63 -21.99 -33.16
N LEU A 228 6.72 -22.70 -33.00
CA LEU A 228 7.39 -23.30 -34.13
C LEU A 228 6.50 -24.43 -34.69
N ALA A 229 6.59 -24.66 -36.01
CA ALA A 229 5.97 -25.84 -36.58
C ALA A 229 6.65 -27.10 -36.00
N GLU A 230 5.83 -28.05 -35.61
CA GLU A 230 6.32 -29.36 -35.22
C GLU A 230 6.65 -30.20 -36.46
N VAL A 231 7.79 -30.90 -36.36
CA VAL A 231 8.12 -31.93 -37.35
C VAL A 231 7.29 -33.16 -37.01
N THR A 232 6.27 -33.45 -37.78
CA THR A 232 5.34 -34.56 -37.54
C THR A 232 5.83 -35.91 -37.93
N ALA A 233 6.75 -36.00 -38.87
CA ALA A 233 7.45 -37.25 -39.24
C ALA A 233 8.76 -36.97 -39.99
N ILE A 234 9.76 -37.75 -39.72
CA ILE A 234 10.92 -37.93 -40.58
C ILE A 234 10.71 -39.30 -41.22
N ASP A 235 10.30 -39.33 -42.46
CA ASP A 235 10.17 -40.58 -43.19
C ASP A 235 11.59 -40.97 -43.63
N THR A 236 12.14 -41.88 -42.90
CA THR A 236 13.41 -42.55 -43.25
C THR A 236 13.10 -43.86 -43.96
N ALA A 237 12.04 -43.92 -44.74
CA ALA A 237 11.81 -45.12 -45.54
C ALA A 237 13.09 -45.42 -46.26
N ALA A 238 13.71 -46.54 -45.85
CA ALA A 238 14.90 -47.08 -46.48
C ALA A 238 14.55 -47.41 -47.93
N ALA A 239 14.62 -46.39 -48.75
CA ALA A 239 14.62 -46.62 -50.17
C ALA A 239 15.90 -47.40 -50.47
N ASN A 240 15.69 -48.56 -50.91
CA ASN A 240 16.77 -49.34 -51.51
C ASN A 240 17.59 -48.43 -52.44
N ASP A 241 18.81 -48.12 -52.03
CA ASP A 241 19.88 -47.54 -52.83
C ASP A 241 19.75 -46.06 -53.28
N THR A 242 18.83 -45.29 -52.78
CA THR A 242 18.79 -43.84 -53.03
C THR A 242 19.18 -43.10 -51.75
N ARG A 243 20.20 -42.22 -51.82
CA ARG A 243 20.68 -41.36 -50.75
C ARG A 243 19.72 -40.19 -50.49
N GLU A 244 18.44 -40.40 -50.64
CA GLU A 244 17.44 -39.39 -50.43
C GLU A 244 16.73 -39.56 -49.08
N VAL A 245 16.68 -38.49 -48.30
CA VAL A 245 15.91 -38.42 -47.04
C VAL A 245 14.79 -37.45 -47.26
N THR A 246 13.57 -37.94 -47.14
CA THR A 246 12.40 -37.09 -47.24
C THR A 246 11.97 -36.58 -45.83
N PHE A 247 11.94 -35.28 -45.70
CA PHE A 247 11.41 -34.62 -44.48
C PHE A 247 10.01 -34.16 -44.72
N ARG A 248 9.10 -34.54 -43.85
CA ARG A 248 7.73 -34.04 -43.84
C ARG A 248 7.48 -33.28 -42.52
N TRP A 249 6.85 -32.13 -42.62
CA TRP A 249 6.45 -31.36 -41.45
C TRP A 249 5.10 -30.75 -41.67
N GLN A 250 4.41 -30.47 -40.58
CA GLN A 250 3.18 -29.72 -40.64
C GLN A 250 3.51 -28.26 -40.80
N ALA A 251 2.89 -27.57 -41.75
CA ALA A 251 3.06 -26.14 -41.93
C ALA A 251 2.56 -25.40 -40.71
N GLY A 252 3.40 -24.51 -40.15
CA GLY A 252 3.00 -23.61 -39.11
C GLY A 252 2.25 -22.38 -39.61
N GLN A 253 2.38 -21.27 -38.96
CA GLN A 253 1.69 -20.03 -39.33
C GLN A 253 2.17 -19.45 -40.66
N PRO A 254 1.32 -18.74 -41.40
CA PRO A 254 1.71 -18.03 -42.62
C PRO A 254 2.94 -17.14 -42.39
N GLY A 255 3.91 -17.21 -43.30
CA GLY A 255 5.14 -16.43 -43.25
C GLY A 255 6.28 -17.03 -42.38
N GLN A 256 6.08 -18.19 -41.78
CA GLN A 256 7.19 -18.92 -41.11
C GLN A 256 8.19 -19.40 -42.16
N ARG A 257 9.46 -19.31 -41.80
CA ARG A 257 10.58 -19.85 -42.57
C ARG A 257 11.19 -21.02 -41.80
N TYR A 258 11.49 -22.08 -42.56
CA TYR A 258 12.09 -23.31 -42.02
C TYR A 258 13.55 -23.41 -42.47
N ARG A 259 14.43 -23.80 -41.56
CA ARG A 259 15.83 -24.09 -41.88
C ARG A 259 16.10 -25.55 -41.53
N PHE A 260 16.54 -26.30 -42.52
CA PHE A 260 17.00 -27.66 -42.35
C PHE A 260 18.52 -27.68 -42.29
N GLN A 261 19.08 -28.42 -41.37
CA GLN A 261 20.50 -28.60 -41.28
C GLN A 261 20.80 -30.07 -40.94
N MET A 262 21.60 -30.70 -41.75
CA MET A 262 22.10 -32.04 -41.51
C MET A 262 23.60 -31.91 -41.18
N SER A 263 24.06 -32.62 -40.17
CA SER A 263 25.47 -32.85 -39.88
C SER A 263 25.81 -34.32 -40.11
N ARG A 264 27.03 -34.57 -40.53
CA ARG A 264 27.57 -35.94 -40.63
C ARG A 264 27.91 -36.47 -39.25
#